data_7a452bf1d2b2f9f0794a2416a38986e1
#
_entry.id   7a452bf1d2b2f9f0794a2416a38986e1
#
_cell.length_a   1.000
_cell.length_b   1.000
_cell.length_c   1.000
_cell.angle_alpha   90.00
_cell.angle_beta   90.00
_cell.angle_gamma   90.00
#
_symmetry.space_group_name_H-M   'P 1'
#
loop_
_entity.id
_entity.type
_entity.pdbx_description
1 polymer ?
#
loop_
_entity_poly.entity_id
_entity_poly.type
_entity_poly.pdbx_seq_one_letter_code
_entity_poly.pdbx_strand_id
1 'polypeptide(L)'
;MKQALLAVSFGTSVPRARQDIEAVERVLAAGAPERAFCRAYTSPTIRRILAERGEPVSGLPEALETLAAAGVEDVAVQPTHLLYGFEYDKLKADAAAFAGRFARLALGRPLAADSESLRALAACMARRFGQPEGGALVLLGHGTEHFANM
;
A
#
# COMPACT_ATOMS: atom_id res chain seq x y z
N MET A 1 -5.42 21.03 -12.92
CA MET A 1 -5.39 19.53 -13.02
C MET A 1 -5.69 18.97 -11.64
N LYS A 2 -6.80 18.21 -11.48
CA LYS A 2 -7.11 17.56 -10.21
C LYS A 2 -6.19 16.38 -9.99
N GLN A 3 -5.60 16.29 -8.81
CA GLN A 3 -4.61 15.25 -8.47
C GLN A 3 -5.04 14.44 -7.26
N ALA A 4 -4.73 13.15 -7.25
CA ALA A 4 -4.99 12.25 -6.13
C ALA A 4 -3.76 11.40 -5.79
N LEU A 5 -3.65 11.07 -4.50
CA LEU A 5 -2.76 10.04 -3.97
C LEU A 5 -3.63 8.91 -3.44
N LEU A 6 -3.53 7.75 -4.05
CA LEU A 6 -4.26 6.55 -3.67
C LEU A 6 -3.32 5.57 -2.96
N ALA A 7 -3.39 5.52 -1.64
CA ALA A 7 -2.66 4.53 -0.85
C ALA A 7 -3.38 3.18 -0.93
N VAL A 8 -2.64 2.12 -1.28
CA VAL A 8 -3.19 0.77 -1.46
C VAL A 8 -2.51 -0.20 -0.52
N SER A 9 -3.28 -0.74 0.42
CA SER A 9 -2.83 -1.73 1.41
C SER A 9 -3.54 -3.07 1.18
N PHE A 10 -2.99 -4.15 1.74
CA PHE A 10 -3.72 -5.41 1.84
C PHE A 10 -5.01 -5.20 2.66
N GLY A 11 -4.90 -4.38 3.69
CA GLY A 11 -5.99 -4.03 4.59
C GLY A 11 -6.01 -4.89 5.84
N THR A 12 -6.86 -4.50 6.78
CA THR A 12 -7.13 -5.26 8.00
C THR A 12 -8.55 -4.99 8.50
N SER A 13 -9.17 -6.00 9.09
CA SER A 13 -10.44 -5.89 9.83
C SER A 13 -10.22 -5.74 11.34
N VAL A 14 -8.97 -5.74 11.80
CA VAL A 14 -8.61 -5.60 13.21
C VAL A 14 -8.37 -4.12 13.53
N PRO A 15 -9.18 -3.49 14.42
CA PRO A 15 -9.09 -2.04 14.67
C PRO A 15 -7.70 -1.57 15.13
N ARG A 16 -7.02 -2.33 15.97
CA ARG A 16 -5.67 -1.99 16.44
C ARG A 16 -4.65 -1.97 15.30
N ALA A 17 -4.69 -2.98 14.42
CA ALA A 17 -3.79 -3.05 13.28
C ALA A 17 -4.08 -1.96 12.21
N ARG A 18 -5.34 -1.48 12.14
CA ARG A 18 -5.71 -0.36 11.27
C ARG A 18 -4.94 0.91 11.62
N GLN A 19 -4.65 1.16 12.89
CA GLN A 19 -3.90 2.33 13.35
C GLN A 19 -2.50 2.40 12.71
N ASP A 20 -1.86 1.26 12.48
CA ASP A 20 -0.54 1.19 11.83
C ASP A 20 -0.66 1.54 10.35
N ILE A 21 -1.69 1.04 9.66
CA ILE A 21 -1.96 1.41 8.26
C ILE A 21 -2.22 2.92 8.16
N GLU A 22 -3.07 3.46 9.03
CA GLU A 22 -3.40 4.88 9.06
C GLU A 22 -2.19 5.76 9.40
N ALA A 23 -1.24 5.26 10.19
CA ALA A 23 0.01 5.97 10.46
C ALA A 23 0.86 6.10 9.19
N VAL A 24 0.98 5.04 8.39
CA VAL A 24 1.65 5.08 7.08
C VAL A 24 0.92 6.03 6.13
N GLU A 25 -0.40 5.94 6.06
CA GLU A 25 -1.23 6.80 5.22
C GLU A 25 -1.07 8.29 5.54
N ARG A 26 -0.99 8.65 6.84
CA ARG A 26 -0.73 10.04 7.26
C ARG A 26 0.63 10.55 6.77
N VAL A 27 1.66 9.72 6.80
CA VAL A 27 2.99 10.08 6.28
C VAL A 27 2.94 10.29 4.76
N LEU A 28 2.26 9.39 4.04
CA LEU A 28 2.10 9.52 2.59
C LEU A 28 1.32 10.78 2.22
N ALA A 29 0.21 11.06 2.90
CA ALA A 29 -0.60 12.26 2.67
C ALA A 29 0.18 13.55 2.97
N ALA A 30 0.96 13.56 4.04
CA ALA A 30 1.81 14.71 4.39
C ALA A 30 2.95 14.94 3.38
N GLY A 31 3.42 13.89 2.71
CA GLY A 31 4.43 13.96 1.64
C GLY A 31 3.90 14.48 0.30
N ALA A 32 2.57 14.56 0.12
CA ALA A 32 1.93 15.04 -1.11
C ALA A 32 0.67 15.87 -0.78
N PRO A 33 0.84 17.02 -0.08
CA PRO A 33 -0.30 17.79 0.43
C PRO A 33 -1.18 18.41 -0.66
N GLU A 34 -0.68 18.52 -1.88
CA GLU A 34 -1.39 19.03 -3.05
C GLU A 34 -2.35 18.00 -3.66
N ARG A 35 -2.25 16.72 -3.26
CA ARG A 35 -3.06 15.61 -3.78
C ARG A 35 -4.20 15.25 -2.83
N ALA A 36 -5.39 15.06 -3.38
CA ALA A 36 -6.49 14.50 -2.62
C ALA A 36 -6.12 13.07 -2.16
N PHE A 37 -6.14 12.83 -0.85
CA PHE A 37 -5.81 11.51 -0.33
C PHE A 37 -6.99 10.55 -0.42
N CYS A 38 -6.74 9.34 -0.92
CA CYS A 38 -7.69 8.24 -0.99
C CYS A 38 -7.01 6.94 -0.51
N ARG A 39 -7.84 5.97 -0.08
CA ARG A 39 -7.35 4.63 0.28
C ARG A 39 -8.07 3.55 -0.50
N ALA A 40 -7.39 2.40 -0.70
CA ALA A 40 -7.98 1.17 -1.19
C ALA A 40 -7.35 -0.04 -0.49
N TYR A 41 -8.11 -1.14 -0.40
CA TYR A 41 -7.62 -2.42 0.14
C TYR A 41 -7.67 -3.51 -0.93
N THR A 42 -6.62 -4.34 -1.01
CA THR A 42 -6.55 -5.41 -2.02
C THR A 42 -7.32 -6.66 -1.60
N SER A 43 -7.41 -6.97 -0.29
CA SER A 43 -8.08 -8.17 0.20
C SER A 43 -9.61 -8.13 0.07
N PRO A 44 -10.22 -8.98 -0.78
CA PRO A 44 -11.69 -9.04 -0.91
C PRO A 44 -12.37 -9.45 0.40
N THR A 45 -11.74 -10.37 1.14
CA THR A 45 -12.28 -10.85 2.41
C THR A 45 -12.35 -9.73 3.45
N ILE A 46 -11.28 -8.95 3.58
CA ILE A 46 -11.25 -7.82 4.52
C ILE A 46 -12.27 -6.75 4.10
N ARG A 47 -12.35 -6.42 2.81
CA ARG A 47 -13.33 -5.46 2.29
C ARG A 47 -14.77 -5.91 2.59
N ARG A 48 -15.08 -7.19 2.42
CA ARG A 48 -16.39 -7.75 2.77
C ARG A 48 -16.71 -7.61 4.25
N ILE A 49 -15.77 -8.01 5.14
CA ILE A 49 -15.96 -7.90 6.60
C ILE A 49 -16.20 -6.44 7.01
N LEU A 50 -15.45 -5.50 6.44
CA LEU A 50 -15.61 -4.08 6.74
C LEU A 50 -16.96 -3.54 6.23
N ALA A 51 -17.39 -3.94 5.04
CA ALA A 51 -18.69 -3.56 4.49
C ALA A 51 -19.86 -4.07 5.38
N GLU A 52 -19.78 -5.31 5.87
CA GLU A 52 -20.76 -5.89 6.82
C GLU A 52 -20.82 -5.11 8.14
N ARG A 53 -19.75 -4.41 8.53
CA ARG A 53 -19.67 -3.53 9.72
C ARG A 53 -20.10 -2.09 9.44
N GLY A 54 -20.49 -1.76 8.20
CA GLY A 54 -20.82 -0.39 7.82
C GLY A 54 -19.62 0.53 7.57
N GLU A 55 -18.42 -0.06 7.37
CA GLU A 55 -17.17 0.65 7.12
C GLU A 55 -16.58 0.27 5.74
N PRO A 56 -17.31 0.47 4.62
CA PRO A 56 -16.85 -0.01 3.31
C PRO A 56 -15.56 0.67 2.88
N VAL A 57 -14.62 -0.15 2.37
CA VAL A 57 -13.38 0.31 1.75
C VAL A 57 -13.32 -0.27 0.33
N SER A 58 -13.06 0.57 -0.66
CA SER A 58 -12.96 0.18 -2.06
C SER A 58 -11.72 -0.67 -2.34
N GLY A 59 -11.79 -1.50 -3.37
CA GLY A 59 -10.59 -2.05 -4.00
C GLY A 59 -9.95 -1.04 -4.96
N LEU A 60 -8.80 -1.40 -5.54
CA LEU A 60 -8.11 -0.51 -6.47
C LEU A 60 -8.96 -0.17 -7.70
N PRO A 61 -9.59 -1.13 -8.40
CA PRO A 61 -10.41 -0.80 -9.57
C PRO A 61 -11.56 0.16 -9.24
N GLU A 62 -12.30 -0.10 -8.16
CA GLU A 62 -13.44 0.73 -7.76
C GLU A 62 -13.01 2.14 -7.35
N ALA A 63 -11.86 2.25 -6.68
CA ALA A 63 -11.28 3.55 -6.30
C ALA A 63 -10.85 4.35 -7.53
N LEU A 64 -10.20 3.72 -8.50
CA LEU A 64 -9.80 4.37 -9.76
C LEU A 64 -11.02 4.79 -10.58
N GLU A 65 -12.07 3.97 -10.66
CA GLU A 65 -13.32 4.34 -11.32
C GLU A 65 -13.95 5.59 -10.68
N THR A 66 -14.00 5.63 -9.36
CA THR A 66 -14.51 6.78 -8.59
C THR A 66 -13.71 8.04 -8.86
N LEU A 67 -12.37 7.94 -8.88
CA LEU A 67 -11.49 9.07 -9.17
C LEU A 67 -11.67 9.59 -10.61
N ALA A 68 -11.78 8.69 -11.58
CA ALA A 68 -12.03 9.05 -12.97
C ALA A 68 -13.39 9.76 -13.13
N ALA A 69 -14.45 9.25 -12.50
CA ALA A 69 -15.78 9.87 -12.50
C ALA A 69 -15.79 11.25 -11.82
N ALA A 70 -14.91 11.48 -10.83
CA ALA A 70 -14.73 12.77 -10.17
C ALA A 70 -13.89 13.78 -10.99
N GLY A 71 -13.42 13.39 -12.17
CA GLY A 71 -12.61 14.22 -13.06
C GLY A 71 -11.18 14.43 -12.54
N VAL A 72 -10.64 13.47 -11.78
CA VAL A 72 -9.21 13.45 -11.44
C VAL A 72 -8.41 13.10 -12.69
N GLU A 73 -7.32 13.81 -12.92
CA GLU A 73 -6.50 13.67 -14.13
C GLU A 73 -5.13 13.06 -13.86
N ASP A 74 -4.57 13.28 -12.66
CA ASP A 74 -3.26 12.73 -12.25
C ASP A 74 -3.43 11.92 -10.97
N VAL A 75 -3.17 10.61 -11.03
CA VAL A 75 -3.26 9.68 -9.90
C VAL A 75 -1.90 9.05 -9.64
N ALA A 76 -1.42 9.23 -8.40
CA ALA A 76 -0.30 8.46 -7.86
C ALA A 76 -0.87 7.32 -7.00
N VAL A 77 -0.68 6.09 -7.43
CA VAL A 77 -1.02 4.88 -6.66
C VAL A 77 0.20 4.45 -5.87
N GLN A 78 0.15 4.51 -4.54
CA GLN A 78 1.24 4.10 -3.66
C GLN A 78 0.87 2.84 -2.89
N PRO A 79 1.45 1.68 -3.25
CA PRO A 79 1.29 0.46 -2.48
C PRO A 79 2.04 0.56 -1.15
N THR A 80 1.48 -0.02 -0.09
CA THR A 80 2.16 -0.23 1.20
C THR A 80 2.78 -1.62 1.31
N HIS A 81 2.78 -2.37 0.23
CA HIS A 81 3.35 -3.72 0.14
C HIS A 81 4.87 -3.69 0.41
N LEU A 82 5.36 -4.71 1.09
CA LEU A 82 6.77 -4.79 1.45
C LEU A 82 7.65 -5.16 0.25
N LEU A 83 7.22 -6.09 -0.58
CA LEU A 83 7.99 -6.71 -1.65
C LEU A 83 7.23 -6.72 -2.98
N TYR A 84 7.97 -6.93 -4.08
CA TYR A 84 7.42 -7.37 -5.35
C TYR A 84 6.95 -8.83 -5.20
N GLY A 85 5.65 -9.04 -4.99
CA GLY A 85 5.03 -10.33 -4.82
C GLY A 85 3.74 -10.44 -5.63
N PHE A 86 3.01 -11.55 -5.52
CA PHE A 86 1.76 -11.79 -6.25
C PHE A 86 0.71 -10.67 -6.06
N GLU A 87 0.63 -10.11 -4.85
CA GLU A 87 -0.28 -8.98 -4.57
C GLU A 87 0.13 -7.73 -5.34
N TYR A 88 1.44 -7.45 -5.44
CA TYR A 88 1.94 -6.32 -6.22
C TYR A 88 1.72 -6.54 -7.72
N ASP A 89 1.93 -7.75 -8.23
CA ASP A 89 1.70 -8.09 -9.64
C ASP A 89 0.24 -7.90 -10.02
N LYS A 90 -0.68 -8.35 -9.15
CA LYS A 90 -2.11 -8.11 -9.33
C LYS A 90 -2.43 -6.62 -9.36
N LEU A 91 -1.89 -5.86 -8.43
CA LEU A 91 -2.08 -4.41 -8.34
C LEU A 91 -1.56 -3.70 -9.59
N LYS A 92 -0.42 -4.13 -10.14
CA LYS A 92 0.14 -3.63 -11.38
C LYS A 92 -0.78 -3.91 -12.58
N ALA A 93 -1.35 -5.11 -12.66
CA ALA A 93 -2.28 -5.47 -13.71
C ALA A 93 -3.58 -4.66 -13.61
N ASP A 94 -4.14 -4.53 -12.41
CA ASP A 94 -5.34 -3.74 -12.15
C ASP A 94 -5.12 -2.25 -12.52
N ALA A 95 -3.98 -1.65 -12.13
CA ALA A 95 -3.65 -0.27 -12.50
C ALA A 95 -3.46 -0.08 -14.01
N ALA A 96 -2.82 -1.04 -14.68
CA ALA A 96 -2.58 -0.98 -16.13
C ALA A 96 -3.89 -0.93 -16.93
N ALA A 97 -4.96 -1.59 -16.45
CA ALA A 97 -6.29 -1.55 -17.08
C ALA A 97 -6.91 -0.13 -17.10
N PHE A 98 -6.43 0.77 -16.26
CA PHE A 98 -6.91 2.15 -16.15
C PHE A 98 -5.97 3.19 -16.77
N ALA A 99 -4.84 2.80 -17.36
CA ALA A 99 -3.82 3.73 -17.86
C ALA A 99 -4.37 4.79 -18.83
N GLY A 100 -5.36 4.43 -19.65
CA GLY A 100 -6.00 5.36 -20.60
C GLY A 100 -7.12 6.24 -20.02
N ARG A 101 -7.45 6.09 -18.74
CA ARG A 101 -8.55 6.83 -18.08
C ARG A 101 -8.07 8.14 -17.43
N PHE A 102 -6.77 8.32 -17.28
CA PHE A 102 -6.14 9.48 -16.64
C PHE A 102 -5.09 10.10 -17.57
N ALA A 103 -4.84 11.39 -17.46
CA ALA A 103 -3.72 12.04 -18.14
C ALA A 103 -2.38 11.48 -17.62
N ARG A 104 -2.35 11.12 -16.31
CA ARG A 104 -1.23 10.43 -15.68
C ARG A 104 -1.72 9.45 -14.62
N LEU A 105 -1.28 8.21 -14.72
CA LEU A 105 -1.44 7.19 -13.70
C LEU A 105 -0.07 6.59 -13.39
N ALA A 106 0.45 6.86 -12.20
CA ALA A 106 1.74 6.37 -11.76
C ALA A 106 1.57 5.34 -10.65
N LEU A 107 2.25 4.20 -10.76
CA LEU A 107 2.29 3.17 -9.72
C LEU A 107 3.65 3.23 -9.00
N GLY A 108 3.59 3.44 -7.69
CA GLY A 108 4.75 3.43 -6.81
C GLY A 108 5.33 2.03 -6.61
N ARG A 109 6.58 1.98 -6.14
CA ARG A 109 7.27 0.73 -5.82
C ARG A 109 6.90 0.25 -4.41
N PRO A 110 7.06 -1.06 -4.10
CA PRO A 110 6.96 -1.54 -2.74
C PRO A 110 8.09 -1.00 -1.85
N LEU A 111 7.96 -1.16 -0.54
CA LEU A 111 8.88 -0.57 0.43
C LEU A 111 10.32 -1.09 0.28
N ALA A 112 10.51 -2.40 0.11
CA ALA A 112 11.82 -3.04 -0.10
C ALA A 112 12.01 -3.38 -1.58
N ALA A 113 11.96 -2.37 -2.45
CA ALA A 113 12.01 -2.53 -3.89
C ALA A 113 13.41 -2.80 -4.46
N ASP A 114 14.45 -2.43 -3.72
CA ASP A 114 15.85 -2.56 -4.10
C ASP A 114 16.77 -2.70 -2.87
N SER A 115 18.06 -2.92 -3.11
CA SER A 115 19.03 -3.12 -2.03
C SER A 115 19.21 -1.88 -1.14
N GLU A 116 18.99 -0.69 -1.65
CA GLU A 116 19.09 0.55 -0.87
C GLU A 116 17.91 0.67 0.10
N SER A 117 16.68 0.52 -0.39
CA SER A 117 15.48 0.55 0.42
C SER A 117 15.45 -0.60 1.45
N LEU A 118 15.96 -1.78 1.09
CA LEU A 118 16.09 -2.90 2.03
C LEU A 118 17.08 -2.58 3.17
N ARG A 119 18.22 -1.96 2.87
CA ARG A 119 19.17 -1.52 3.91
C ARG A 119 18.57 -0.45 4.81
N ALA A 120 17.85 0.51 4.24
CA ALA A 120 17.16 1.55 5.01
C ALA A 120 16.10 0.94 5.95
N LEU A 121 15.33 -0.03 5.47
CA LEU A 121 14.36 -0.78 6.29
C LEU A 121 15.06 -1.54 7.42
N ALA A 122 16.13 -2.27 7.13
CA ALA A 122 16.92 -2.99 8.14
C ALA A 122 17.46 -2.04 9.22
N ALA A 123 17.99 -0.87 8.83
CA ALA A 123 18.44 0.16 9.76
C ALA A 123 17.29 0.73 10.63
N CYS A 124 16.09 0.91 10.07
CA CYS A 124 14.92 1.30 10.83
C CYS A 124 14.54 0.25 11.87
N MET A 125 14.54 -1.03 11.48
CA MET A 125 14.23 -2.14 12.38
C MET A 125 15.26 -2.25 13.50
N ALA A 126 16.56 -2.14 13.18
CA ALA A 126 17.65 -2.15 14.17
C ALA A 126 17.50 -1.01 15.21
N ARG A 127 17.13 0.20 14.76
CA ARG A 127 16.86 1.32 15.67
C ARG A 127 15.61 1.10 16.54
N ARG A 128 14.57 0.49 15.97
CA ARG A 128 13.28 0.32 16.67
C ARG A 128 13.31 -0.78 17.71
N PHE A 129 14.01 -1.87 17.42
CA PHE A 129 14.01 -3.08 18.27
C PHE A 129 15.32 -3.26 19.03
N GLY A 130 16.41 -2.61 18.59
CA GLY A 130 17.72 -2.75 19.21
C GLY A 130 18.31 -4.15 19.04
N GLN A 131 19.45 -4.37 19.71
CA GLN A 131 19.98 -5.71 19.95
C GLN A 131 19.79 -6.01 21.43
N PRO A 132 19.03 -7.05 21.80
CA PRO A 132 18.91 -7.42 23.19
C PRO A 132 20.26 -7.90 23.74
N GLU A 133 20.70 -7.38 24.88
CA GLU A 133 21.89 -7.88 25.56
C GLU A 133 21.72 -9.36 25.89
N GLY A 134 22.64 -10.21 25.40
CA GLY A 134 22.61 -11.64 25.63
C GLY A 134 21.45 -12.40 24.95
N GLY A 135 20.78 -11.80 23.99
CA GLY A 135 19.67 -12.39 23.26
C GLY A 135 19.82 -12.28 21.73
N ALA A 136 18.77 -12.68 21.01
CA ALA A 136 18.68 -12.54 19.56
C ALA A 136 17.32 -11.96 19.15
N LEU A 137 17.32 -11.09 18.13
CA LEU A 137 16.10 -10.67 17.44
C LEU A 137 15.79 -11.68 16.33
N VAL A 138 14.66 -12.38 16.46
CA VAL A 138 14.21 -13.34 15.45
C VAL A 138 13.08 -12.71 14.66
N LEU A 139 13.24 -12.60 13.34
CA LEU A 139 12.24 -12.11 12.41
C LEU A 139 11.58 -13.30 11.72
N LEU A 140 10.25 -13.36 11.80
CA LEU A 140 9.45 -14.39 11.15
C LEU A 140 8.60 -13.76 10.06
N GLY A 141 8.71 -14.31 8.84
CA GLY A 141 7.83 -14.01 7.73
C GLY A 141 7.01 -15.25 7.35
N HIS A 142 5.84 -15.08 6.75
CA HIS A 142 5.06 -16.21 6.24
C HIS A 142 5.64 -16.80 4.95
N GLY A 143 6.65 -16.16 4.36
CA GLY A 143 7.25 -16.59 3.09
C GLY A 143 6.34 -16.35 1.88
N THR A 144 6.85 -16.68 0.71
CA THR A 144 6.12 -16.64 -0.55
C THR A 144 6.77 -17.56 -1.56
N GLU A 145 5.99 -18.15 -2.46
CA GLU A 145 6.50 -18.90 -3.62
C GLU A 145 6.88 -17.97 -4.79
N HIS A 146 6.65 -16.68 -4.67
CA HIS A 146 7.00 -15.70 -5.69
C HIS A 146 8.52 -15.60 -5.83
N PHE A 147 9.02 -15.47 -7.06
CA PHE A 147 10.46 -15.38 -7.36
C PHE A 147 11.17 -14.20 -6.67
N ALA A 148 10.47 -13.15 -6.30
CA ALA A 148 11.03 -12.04 -5.54
C ALA A 148 11.51 -12.41 -4.12
N ASN A 149 11.25 -13.65 -3.69
CA ASN A 149 11.72 -14.18 -2.40
C ASN A 149 13.15 -14.79 -2.48
N MET A 150 13.80 -14.76 -3.65
CA MET A 150 15.15 -15.29 -3.86
C MET A 150 16.23 -14.21 -3.69
#